data_50efa8c1b01d47c77a3c2e4fa1e4dd43
#
_entry.id   50efa8c1b01d47c77a3c2e4fa1e4dd43
#
_cell.length_a   1.000
_cell.length_b   1.000
_cell.length_c   1.000
_cell.angle_alpha   90.00
_cell.angle_beta   90.00
_cell.angle_gamma   90.00
#
_symmetry.space_group_name_H-M   'P 1'
#
loop_
_entity.id
_entity.type
_entity.pdbx_description
1 polymer ?
#
loop_
_entity_poly.entity_id
_entity_poly.type
_entity_poly.pdbx_seq_one_letter_code
_entity_poly.pdbx_strand_id
1 'polypeptide(L)'
;MAYTEEQIENIKTRILTALEEVIDPELGIDIVNLGLIYAIRFDGDTGDTEIDMTLTTMGCPLADLLTDQIYDAMTDVPEVTNVEVKLVWYPAWTVEKMSRYARIALGIK
;
A
#
# COMPACT_ATOMS: atom_id res chain seq x y z
N MET A 1 -21.06 -5.90 12.61
CA MET A 1 -21.47 -7.03 11.77
C MET A 1 -20.28 -7.50 10.93
N ALA A 2 -19.95 -8.77 11.03
CA ALA A 2 -18.79 -9.30 10.33
C ALA A 2 -19.06 -9.44 8.82
N TYR A 3 -18.06 -9.09 8.02
CA TYR A 3 -18.09 -9.31 6.59
C TYR A 3 -17.75 -10.77 6.26
N THR A 4 -18.26 -11.27 5.15
CA THR A 4 -17.88 -12.59 4.66
C THR A 4 -16.46 -12.55 4.10
N GLU A 5 -15.84 -13.73 3.89
CA GLU A 5 -14.51 -13.80 3.28
C GLU A 5 -14.48 -13.15 1.90
N GLU A 6 -15.52 -13.37 1.10
CA GLU A 6 -15.63 -12.76 -0.21
C GLU A 6 -15.70 -11.23 -0.13
N GLN A 7 -16.47 -10.72 0.83
CA GLN A 7 -16.57 -9.28 1.05
C GLN A 7 -15.23 -8.71 1.51
N ILE A 8 -14.52 -9.41 2.38
CA ILE A 8 -13.20 -8.98 2.86
C ILE A 8 -12.21 -8.91 1.70
N GLU A 9 -12.20 -9.92 0.83
CA GLU A 9 -11.32 -9.90 -0.33
C GLU A 9 -11.66 -8.75 -1.28
N ASN A 10 -12.95 -8.45 -1.46
CA ASN A 10 -13.38 -7.30 -2.25
C ASN A 10 -12.90 -5.99 -1.63
N ILE A 11 -13.03 -5.86 -0.31
CA ILE A 11 -12.58 -4.68 0.40
C ILE A 11 -11.06 -4.50 0.26
N LYS A 12 -10.30 -5.58 0.40
CA LYS A 12 -8.84 -5.53 0.23
C LYS A 12 -8.46 -5.12 -1.20
N THR A 13 -9.20 -5.58 -2.19
CA THR A 13 -8.97 -5.18 -3.58
C THR A 13 -9.21 -3.69 -3.76
N ARG A 14 -10.26 -3.15 -3.15
CA ARG A 14 -10.54 -1.73 -3.23
C ARG A 14 -9.50 -0.91 -2.46
N ILE A 15 -8.97 -1.45 -1.37
CA ILE A 15 -7.87 -0.82 -0.65
C ILE A 15 -6.65 -0.73 -1.57
N LEU A 16 -6.29 -1.81 -2.25
CA LEU A 16 -5.18 -1.79 -3.20
C LEU A 16 -5.40 -0.77 -4.33
N THR A 17 -6.62 -0.72 -4.86
CA THR A 17 -6.95 0.23 -5.91
C THR A 17 -6.78 1.67 -5.44
N ALA A 18 -7.21 1.96 -4.21
CA ALA A 18 -7.03 3.29 -3.63
C ALA A 18 -5.55 3.61 -3.43
N LEU A 19 -4.75 2.61 -3.02
CA LEU A 19 -3.31 2.81 -2.82
C LEU A 19 -2.57 3.07 -4.13
N GLU A 20 -3.13 2.66 -5.26
CA GLU A 20 -2.53 2.96 -6.58
C GLU A 20 -2.54 4.46 -6.89
N GLU A 21 -3.27 5.25 -6.14
CA GLU A 21 -3.25 6.71 -6.28
C GLU A 21 -2.14 7.37 -5.47
N VAL A 22 -1.47 6.62 -4.61
CA VAL A 22 -0.35 7.12 -3.82
C VAL A 22 0.92 6.99 -4.65
N ILE A 23 1.46 8.11 -5.08
CA ILE A 23 2.58 8.17 -6.02
C ILE A 23 3.86 8.53 -5.29
N ASP A 24 4.92 7.74 -5.51
CA ASP A 24 6.25 8.08 -5.01
C ASP A 24 6.76 9.28 -5.81
N PRO A 25 7.03 10.42 -5.17
CA PRO A 25 7.42 11.63 -5.91
C PRO A 25 8.78 11.55 -6.56
N GLU A 26 9.65 10.65 -6.11
CA GLU A 26 10.98 10.49 -6.71
C GLU A 26 10.93 9.70 -8.01
N LEU A 27 10.07 8.69 -8.05
CA LEU A 27 10.00 7.76 -9.19
C LEU A 27 8.81 8.02 -10.08
N GLY A 28 7.77 8.71 -9.59
CA GLY A 28 6.57 8.97 -10.37
C GLY A 28 5.68 7.76 -10.59
N ILE A 29 5.88 6.70 -9.81
CA ILE A 29 5.13 5.44 -9.91
C ILE A 29 4.41 5.23 -8.58
N ASP A 30 3.21 4.63 -8.64
CA ASP A 30 2.45 4.35 -7.44
C ASP A 30 3.11 3.27 -6.58
N ILE A 31 2.83 3.32 -5.28
CA ILE A 31 3.49 2.44 -4.31
C ILE A 31 3.12 0.97 -4.48
N VAL A 32 1.95 0.68 -5.05
CA VAL A 32 1.55 -0.71 -5.31
C VAL A 32 2.40 -1.32 -6.42
N ASN A 33 2.56 -0.61 -7.53
CA ASN A 33 3.38 -1.08 -8.65
C ASN A 33 4.87 -1.10 -8.31
N LEU A 34 5.31 -0.24 -7.39
CA LEU A 34 6.69 -0.27 -6.91
C LEU A 34 6.97 -1.47 -6.01
N GLY A 35 5.93 -2.17 -5.55
CA GLY A 35 6.12 -3.31 -4.67
C GLY A 35 6.41 -2.92 -3.23
N LEU A 36 5.97 -1.75 -2.80
CA LEU A 36 6.21 -1.27 -1.45
C LEU A 36 5.19 -1.77 -0.43
N ILE A 37 4.05 -2.30 -0.89
CA ILE A 37 3.00 -2.81 -0.02
C ILE A 37 3.22 -4.31 0.15
N TYR A 38 3.57 -4.73 1.36
CA TYR A 38 3.90 -6.13 1.64
C TYR A 38 2.69 -6.92 2.15
N ALA A 39 1.80 -6.29 2.87
CA ALA A 39 0.62 -6.98 3.39
C ALA A 39 -0.49 -5.99 3.71
N ILE A 40 -1.72 -6.44 3.57
CA ILE A 40 -2.91 -5.69 3.98
C ILE A 40 -3.73 -6.62 4.84
N ARG A 41 -4.04 -6.17 6.05
CA ARG A 41 -4.90 -6.91 6.96
C ARG A 41 -6.13 -6.05 7.28
N PHE A 42 -7.31 -6.61 7.12
CA PHE A 42 -8.56 -5.94 7.37
C PHE A 42 -9.37 -6.75 8.39
N ASP A 43 -9.75 -6.11 9.49
CA ASP A 43 -10.58 -6.75 10.50
C ASP A 43 -12.05 -6.55 10.10
N GLY A 44 -12.73 -7.64 9.78
CA GLY A 44 -14.12 -7.60 9.32
C GLY A 44 -15.11 -7.21 10.40
N ASP A 45 -14.72 -7.25 11.68
CA ASP A 45 -15.60 -6.90 12.78
C ASP A 45 -15.51 -5.41 13.13
N THR A 46 -14.33 -4.83 13.08
CA THR A 46 -14.09 -3.45 13.51
C THR A 46 -13.83 -2.48 12.37
N GLY A 47 -13.39 -2.98 11.21
CA GLY A 47 -12.95 -2.14 10.11
C GLY A 47 -11.52 -1.64 10.27
N ASP A 48 -10.82 -2.08 11.31
CA ASP A 48 -9.41 -1.73 11.49
C ASP A 48 -8.58 -2.34 10.36
N THR A 49 -7.70 -1.54 9.80
CA THR A 49 -6.86 -1.95 8.69
C THR A 49 -5.40 -1.72 9.04
N GLU A 50 -4.56 -2.72 8.79
CA GLU A 50 -3.11 -2.62 8.94
C GLU A 50 -2.48 -2.80 7.57
N ILE A 51 -1.54 -1.93 7.24
CA ILE A 51 -0.81 -1.99 5.98
C ILE A 51 0.68 -2.05 6.31
N ASP A 52 1.33 -3.14 5.87
CA ASP A 52 2.77 -3.28 5.98
C ASP A 52 3.38 -2.68 4.72
N MET A 53 4.22 -1.67 4.90
CA MET A 53 4.85 -0.95 3.80
C MET A 53 6.35 -0.90 4.02
N THR A 54 7.10 -0.98 2.93
CA THR A 54 8.54 -0.74 2.97
C THR A 54 8.88 0.47 2.10
N LEU A 55 10.15 0.87 2.13
CA LEU A 55 10.67 1.94 1.29
C LEU A 55 11.84 1.41 0.48
N THR A 56 12.13 2.07 -0.62
CA THR A 56 13.25 1.68 -1.49
C THR A 56 14.60 1.97 -0.83
N THR A 57 14.64 2.92 0.09
CA THR A 57 15.87 3.33 0.77
C THR A 57 15.57 3.60 2.25
N MET A 58 16.42 3.08 3.14
CA MET A 58 16.28 3.33 4.57
C MET A 58 16.60 4.79 4.89
N GLY A 59 15.91 5.32 5.91
CA GLY A 59 16.13 6.68 6.37
C GLY A 59 15.54 7.76 5.48
N CYS A 60 14.70 7.37 4.55
CA CYS A 60 14.07 8.32 3.64
C CYS A 60 12.98 9.12 4.35
N PRO A 61 12.97 10.46 4.23
CA PRO A 61 11.90 11.28 4.83
C PRO A 61 10.55 11.10 4.15
N LEU A 62 10.49 10.34 3.06
CA LEU A 62 9.25 10.07 2.35
C LEU A 62 8.26 9.24 3.15
N ALA A 63 8.71 8.56 4.22
CA ALA A 63 7.83 7.71 5.01
C ALA A 63 6.60 8.49 5.52
N ASP A 64 6.81 9.67 6.07
CA ASP A 64 5.72 10.49 6.61
C ASP A 64 4.80 10.96 5.50
N LEU A 65 5.37 11.39 4.37
CA LEU A 65 4.59 11.86 3.23
C LEU A 65 3.71 10.74 2.67
N LEU A 66 4.28 9.57 2.46
CA LEU A 66 3.55 8.44 1.92
C LEU A 66 2.48 7.94 2.89
N THR A 67 2.80 7.94 4.19
CA THR A 67 1.84 7.55 5.22
C THR A 67 0.63 8.48 5.22
N ASP A 68 0.85 9.79 5.13
CA ASP A 68 -0.23 10.76 5.06
C ASP A 68 -1.09 10.55 3.82
N GLN A 69 -0.46 10.28 2.68
CA GLN A 69 -1.19 10.02 1.45
C GLN A 69 -1.99 8.71 1.52
N ILE A 70 -1.47 7.71 2.23
CA ILE A 70 -2.21 6.46 2.44
C ILE A 70 -3.45 6.70 3.29
N TYR A 71 -3.34 7.49 4.35
CA TYR A 71 -4.50 7.84 5.16
C TYR A 71 -5.57 8.54 4.32
N ASP A 72 -5.16 9.48 3.47
CA ASP A 72 -6.10 10.16 2.58
C ASP A 72 -6.75 9.19 1.60
N ALA A 73 -5.98 8.28 1.02
CA ALA A 73 -6.51 7.30 0.08
C ALA A 73 -7.54 6.38 0.72
N MET A 74 -7.34 6.03 1.99
CA MET A 74 -8.26 5.13 2.69
C MET A 74 -9.62 5.76 2.95
N THR A 75 -9.75 7.08 2.85
CA THR A 75 -11.08 7.72 2.96
C THR A 75 -12.00 7.33 1.82
N ASP A 76 -11.46 6.81 0.72
CA ASP A 76 -12.24 6.33 -0.42
C ASP A 76 -12.82 4.94 -0.19
N VAL A 77 -12.43 4.26 0.90
CA VAL A 77 -12.93 2.93 1.25
C VAL A 77 -13.73 3.06 2.54
N PRO A 78 -15.06 3.19 2.46
CA PRO A 78 -15.87 3.50 3.66
C PRO A 78 -15.86 2.40 4.72
N GLU A 79 -15.56 1.16 4.36
CA GLU A 79 -15.48 0.05 5.32
C GLU A 79 -14.26 0.16 6.25
N VAL A 80 -13.25 0.92 5.84
CA VAL A 80 -12.05 1.14 6.65
C VAL A 80 -12.36 2.21 7.69
N THR A 81 -12.34 1.83 8.97
CA THR A 81 -12.64 2.75 10.07
C THR A 81 -11.37 3.32 10.70
N ASN A 82 -10.28 2.58 10.62
CA ASN A 82 -9.01 2.99 11.18
C ASN A 82 -7.88 2.36 10.36
N VAL A 83 -6.80 3.09 10.17
CA VAL A 83 -5.66 2.63 9.38
C VAL A 83 -4.39 2.77 10.19
N GLU A 84 -3.60 1.70 10.23
CA GLU A 84 -2.26 1.75 10.78
C GLU A 84 -1.27 1.33 9.71
N VAL A 85 -0.29 2.17 9.41
CA VAL A 85 0.76 1.85 8.45
C VAL A 85 2.02 1.48 9.24
N LYS A 86 2.51 0.25 9.00
CA LYS A 86 3.70 -0.26 9.66
C LYS A 86 4.83 -0.31 8.65
N LEU A 87 5.94 0.33 8.97
CA LEU A 87 7.14 0.22 8.14
C LEU A 87 7.86 -1.09 8.48
N VAL A 88 8.12 -1.88 7.45
CA VAL A 88 8.83 -3.14 7.59
C VAL A 88 10.03 -3.13 6.65
N TRP A 89 11.15 -3.68 7.10
CA TRP A 89 12.42 -3.65 6.37
C TRP A 89 12.88 -5.04 5.94
N TYR A 90 12.09 -6.06 6.23
CA TYR A 90 12.39 -7.42 5.85
C TYR A 90 11.14 -8.07 5.24
N PRO A 91 11.25 -8.75 4.11
CA PRO A 91 12.45 -8.82 3.27
C PRO A 91 12.82 -7.47 2.67
N ALA A 92 14.12 -7.26 2.39
CA ALA A 92 14.56 -6.00 1.81
C ALA A 92 13.93 -5.80 0.44
N TRP A 93 13.57 -4.56 0.13
CA TRP A 93 13.01 -4.23 -1.17
C TRP A 93 14.07 -4.35 -2.26
N THR A 94 13.69 -4.90 -3.40
CA THR A 94 14.53 -4.97 -4.60
C THR A 94 13.67 -4.62 -5.81
N VAL A 95 14.32 -4.31 -6.95
CA VAL A 95 13.61 -3.99 -8.19
C VAL A 95 12.73 -5.15 -8.68
N GLU A 96 13.04 -6.37 -8.25
CA GLU A 96 12.24 -7.54 -8.62
C GLU A 96 10.83 -7.50 -8.02
N LYS A 97 10.63 -6.70 -6.98
CA LYS A 97 9.31 -6.53 -6.37
C LYS A 97 8.42 -5.58 -7.15
N MET A 98 9.00 -4.80 -8.07
CA MET A 98 8.22 -3.95 -8.95
C MET A 98 7.37 -4.77 -9.91
N SER A 99 6.19 -4.25 -10.25
CA SER A 99 5.38 -4.83 -11.32
C SER A 99 6.10 -4.65 -12.65
N ARG A 100 5.67 -5.42 -13.64
CA ARG A 100 6.20 -5.28 -15.00
C ARG A 100 5.99 -3.86 -15.52
N TYR A 101 4.82 -3.30 -15.26
CA TYR A 101 4.51 -1.94 -15.65
C TYR A 101 5.53 -0.95 -15.09
N ALA A 102 5.83 -1.03 -13.79
CA ALA A 102 6.76 -0.12 -13.16
C ALA A 102 8.16 -0.24 -13.74
N ARG A 103 8.62 -1.48 -13.98
CA ARG A 103 9.94 -1.71 -14.55
C ARG A 103 10.06 -1.11 -15.96
N ILE A 104 9.01 -1.30 -16.77
CA ILE A 104 8.99 -0.74 -18.12
C ILE A 104 8.99 0.78 -18.06
N ALA A 105 8.15 1.36 -17.21
CA ALA A 105 8.03 2.81 -17.08
C ALA A 105 9.35 3.47 -16.66
N LEU A 106 10.14 2.78 -15.83
CA LEU A 106 11.43 3.28 -15.35
C LEU A 106 12.62 2.87 -16.20
N GLY A 107 12.38 2.10 -17.26
CA GLY A 107 13.45 1.63 -18.15
C GLY A 107 14.28 0.50 -17.56
N ILE A 108 13.77 -0.22 -16.59
CA ILE A 108 14.44 -1.37 -15.96
C ILE A 108 13.98 -2.63 -16.67
N LYS A 109 14.92 -3.48 -17.04
CA LYS A 109 14.61 -4.74 -17.75
C LYS A 109 14.39 -5.91 -16.80
#